data_a4ef14d8571b8050677b75c93ba03106
#
_entry.id   a4ef14d8571b8050677b75c93ba03106
#
_cell.length_a   1.000
_cell.length_b   1.000
_cell.length_c   1.000
_cell.angle_alpha   90.00
_cell.angle_beta   90.00
_cell.angle_gamma   90.00
#
_symmetry.space_group_name_H-M   'P 1'
#
loop_
_entity.id
_entity.type
_entity.pdbx_description
1 polymer ?
#
loop_
_entity_poly.entity_id
_entity_poly.type
_entity_poly.pdbx_seq_one_letter_code
_entity_poly.pdbx_strand_id
1 'polypeptide(L)'
;MKPTQPIVLIGMMGSGKTSIGKLVAQELNFTFIDTDLEIEKKLNLSVKEIFEKYGETLFRKKEYDIFKLFSNTNNIIVSSGGGSFCYPNTHDLIKKYFLSVWLDVNDEILFNRLKRNQKKRPLLNGLKENELRKKVKNLISERKNCYNKAD
;
A
#
# COMPACT_ATOMS: atom_id res chain seq x y z
N MET A 1 26.16 -1.81 0.91
CA MET A 1 25.86 -0.65 1.76
C MET A 1 24.37 -0.70 2.10
N LYS A 2 24.00 -0.65 3.37
CA LYS A 2 22.58 -0.64 3.74
C LYS A 2 22.00 0.76 3.48
N PRO A 3 20.75 0.86 3.00
CA PRO A 3 20.12 2.17 2.81
C PRO A 3 19.99 2.89 4.15
N THR A 4 20.31 4.17 4.15
CA THR A 4 20.20 5.04 5.35
C THR A 4 18.79 5.59 5.55
N GLN A 5 17.96 5.54 4.49
CA GLN A 5 16.57 5.98 4.53
C GLN A 5 15.63 4.80 4.80
N PRO A 6 14.46 5.04 5.43
CA PRO A 6 13.41 4.05 5.47
C PRO A 6 12.96 3.66 4.05
N ILE A 7 12.67 2.38 3.84
CA ILE A 7 12.21 1.86 2.55
C ILE A 7 10.68 1.76 2.58
N VAL A 8 10.02 2.19 1.51
CA VAL A 8 8.59 1.95 1.32
C VAL A 8 8.33 1.12 0.07
N LEU A 9 7.57 0.04 0.23
CA LEU A 9 7.07 -0.75 -0.88
C LEU A 9 5.75 -0.19 -1.35
N ILE A 10 5.67 0.17 -2.62
CA ILE A 10 4.47 0.68 -3.28
C ILE A 10 4.02 -0.24 -4.40
N GLY A 11 2.81 -0.06 -4.87
CA GLY A 11 2.22 -0.85 -5.95
C GLY A 11 0.78 -1.25 -5.66
N MET A 12 0.15 -1.88 -6.63
CA MET A 12 -1.24 -2.32 -6.53
C MET A 12 -1.50 -3.24 -5.34
N MET A 13 -2.74 -3.22 -4.85
CA MET A 13 -3.20 -4.27 -3.96
C MET A 13 -3.00 -5.65 -4.63
N GLY A 14 -2.57 -6.64 -3.88
CA GLY A 14 -2.26 -7.97 -4.42
C GLY A 14 -0.88 -8.11 -5.08
N SER A 15 -0.04 -7.06 -5.10
CA SER A 15 1.30 -7.14 -5.69
C SER A 15 2.34 -7.87 -4.82
N GLY A 16 2.01 -8.18 -3.57
CA GLY A 16 2.89 -8.95 -2.67
C GLY A 16 3.76 -8.09 -1.73
N LYS A 17 3.46 -6.81 -1.57
CA LYS A 17 4.22 -5.88 -0.71
C LYS A 17 4.45 -6.42 0.70
N THR A 18 3.41 -6.92 1.35
CA THR A 18 3.50 -7.46 2.71
C THR A 18 4.40 -8.70 2.77
N SER A 19 4.26 -9.63 1.84
CA SER A 19 5.06 -10.87 1.80
C SER A 19 6.53 -10.57 1.50
N ILE A 20 6.79 -9.81 0.45
CA ILE A 20 8.15 -9.43 0.06
C ILE A 20 8.79 -8.54 1.12
N GLY A 21 8.03 -7.58 1.65
CA GLY A 21 8.51 -6.67 2.69
C GLY A 21 8.98 -7.40 3.96
N LYS A 22 8.25 -8.41 4.41
CA LYS A 22 8.66 -9.24 5.55
C LYS A 22 9.95 -10.01 5.27
N LEU A 23 10.07 -10.63 4.09
CA LEU A 23 11.27 -11.37 3.71
C LEU A 23 12.49 -10.46 3.63
N VAL A 24 12.38 -9.32 2.94
CA VAL A 24 13.49 -8.37 2.80
C VAL A 24 13.86 -7.75 4.15
N ALA A 25 12.89 -7.45 5.00
CA ALA A 25 13.15 -6.96 6.34
C ALA A 25 13.93 -7.96 7.18
N GLN A 26 13.60 -9.25 7.09
CA GLN A 26 14.32 -10.33 7.76
C GLN A 26 15.77 -10.43 7.25
N GLU A 27 16.00 -10.43 5.94
CA GLU A 27 17.32 -10.51 5.33
C GLU A 27 18.21 -9.30 5.68
N LEU A 28 17.64 -8.11 5.78
CA LEU A 28 18.37 -6.89 6.12
C LEU A 28 18.49 -6.66 7.64
N ASN A 29 17.81 -7.45 8.45
CA ASN A 29 17.64 -7.23 9.89
C ASN A 29 17.00 -5.85 10.17
N PHE A 30 15.90 -5.56 9.44
CA PHE A 30 15.08 -4.35 9.55
C PHE A 30 13.74 -4.68 10.21
N THR A 31 13.09 -3.66 10.76
CA THR A 31 11.70 -3.78 11.24
C THR A 31 10.74 -3.67 10.05
N PHE A 32 9.73 -4.55 10.01
CA PHE A 32 8.66 -4.49 9.02
C PHE A 32 7.42 -3.80 9.59
N ILE A 33 6.87 -2.84 8.83
CA ILE A 33 5.66 -2.07 9.17
C ILE A 33 4.65 -2.24 8.02
N ASP A 34 3.42 -2.58 8.35
CA ASP A 34 2.29 -2.58 7.40
C ASP A 34 1.34 -1.44 7.79
N THR A 35 1.15 -0.46 6.90
CA THR A 35 0.35 0.73 7.22
C THR A 35 -1.10 0.39 7.52
N ASP A 36 -1.69 -0.57 6.80
CA ASP A 36 -3.08 -0.99 7.00
C ASP A 36 -3.24 -1.60 8.41
N LEU A 37 -2.33 -2.50 8.79
CA LEU A 37 -2.36 -3.11 10.12
C LEU A 37 -2.13 -2.10 11.25
N GLU A 38 -1.26 -1.12 11.06
CA GLU A 38 -1.04 -0.08 12.07
C GLU A 38 -2.28 0.82 12.25
N ILE A 39 -3.01 1.10 11.16
CA ILE A 39 -4.26 1.87 11.23
C ILE A 39 -5.34 1.04 11.93
N GLU A 40 -5.49 -0.24 11.57
CA GLU A 40 -6.45 -1.14 12.20
C GLU A 40 -6.23 -1.26 13.71
N LYS A 41 -4.98 -1.41 14.14
CA LYS A 41 -4.62 -1.43 15.57
C LYS A 41 -4.99 -0.14 16.28
N LYS A 42 -4.70 1.02 15.67
CA LYS A 42 -4.96 2.34 16.28
C LYS A 42 -6.45 2.63 16.43
N LEU A 43 -7.27 2.21 15.48
CA LEU A 43 -8.71 2.47 15.47
C LEU A 43 -9.54 1.31 16.03
N ASN A 44 -8.93 0.16 16.25
CA ASN A 44 -9.61 -1.09 16.65
C ASN A 44 -10.75 -1.46 15.71
N LEU A 45 -10.56 -1.25 14.40
CA LEU A 45 -11.50 -1.50 13.32
C LEU A 45 -10.72 -2.05 12.12
N SER A 46 -11.35 -2.92 11.33
CA SER A 46 -10.78 -3.35 10.04
C SER A 46 -10.75 -2.20 9.04
N VAL A 47 -9.88 -2.27 8.04
CA VAL A 47 -9.84 -1.29 6.93
C VAL A 47 -11.21 -1.12 6.30
N LYS A 48 -11.95 -2.22 6.11
CA LYS A 48 -13.31 -2.20 5.56
C LYS A 48 -14.25 -1.37 6.43
N GLU A 49 -14.29 -1.62 7.74
CA GLU A 49 -15.13 -0.87 8.69
C GLU A 49 -14.75 0.61 8.76
N ILE A 50 -13.44 0.93 8.64
CA ILE A 50 -12.97 2.31 8.60
C ILE A 50 -13.53 3.04 7.36
N PHE A 51 -13.45 2.40 6.18
CA PHE A 51 -14.01 2.96 4.95
C PHE A 51 -15.52 3.13 5.01
N GLU A 52 -16.24 2.14 5.54
CA GLU A 52 -17.70 2.20 5.67
C GLU A 52 -18.16 3.27 6.66
N LYS A 53 -17.45 3.41 7.79
CA LYS A 53 -17.86 4.30 8.88
C LYS A 53 -17.36 5.75 8.69
N TYR A 54 -16.14 5.91 8.18
CA TYR A 54 -15.46 7.21 8.16
C TYR A 54 -15.03 7.67 6.76
N GLY A 55 -15.10 6.80 5.76
CA GLY A 55 -14.72 7.09 4.38
C GLY A 55 -13.21 7.07 4.09
N GLU A 56 -12.88 7.22 2.82
CA GLU A 56 -11.51 7.14 2.34
C GLU A 56 -10.64 8.30 2.85
N THR A 57 -11.19 9.50 2.96
CA THR A 57 -10.44 10.70 3.40
C THR A 57 -9.79 10.52 4.77
N LEU A 58 -10.54 9.98 5.74
CA LEU A 58 -9.97 9.70 7.05
C LEU A 58 -8.87 8.64 6.97
N PHE A 59 -9.09 7.57 6.22
CA PHE A 59 -8.11 6.51 6.03
C PHE A 59 -6.79 7.08 5.47
N ARG A 60 -6.84 7.90 4.41
CA ARG A 60 -5.67 8.55 3.82
C ARG A 60 -4.94 9.47 4.79
N LYS A 61 -5.67 10.18 5.63
CA LYS A 61 -5.07 10.99 6.70
C LYS A 61 -4.32 10.10 7.70
N LYS A 62 -4.88 8.95 8.07
CA LYS A 62 -4.21 8.00 8.97
C LYS A 62 -2.97 7.37 8.34
N GLU A 63 -3.01 7.04 7.06
CA GLU A 63 -1.83 6.59 6.33
C GLU A 63 -0.73 7.66 6.35
N TYR A 64 -1.06 8.91 6.05
CA TYR A 64 -0.12 10.03 6.13
C TYR A 64 0.51 10.16 7.52
N ASP A 65 -0.28 10.06 8.59
CA ASP A 65 0.20 10.13 9.98
C ASP A 65 1.21 9.00 10.28
N ILE A 66 0.98 7.80 9.76
CA ILE A 66 1.91 6.66 9.89
C ILE A 66 3.22 6.95 9.16
N PHE A 67 3.19 7.43 7.91
CA PHE A 67 4.42 7.77 7.18
C PHE A 67 5.18 8.90 7.88
N LYS A 68 4.47 9.91 8.39
CA LYS A 68 5.09 11.00 9.15
C LYS A 68 5.78 10.49 10.42
N LEU A 69 5.18 9.55 11.13
CA LEU A 69 5.75 8.94 12.32
C LEU A 69 7.09 8.24 12.02
N PHE A 70 7.18 7.55 10.87
CA PHE A 70 8.33 6.74 10.50
C PHE A 70 9.33 7.45 9.56
N SER A 71 9.10 8.70 9.18
CA SER A 71 9.92 9.44 8.21
C SER A 71 11.41 9.60 8.58
N ASN A 72 11.72 9.56 9.87
CA ASN A 72 13.10 9.66 10.37
C ASN A 72 13.58 8.36 11.04
N THR A 73 12.94 7.25 10.77
CA THR A 73 13.29 5.96 11.37
C THR A 73 14.12 5.13 10.39
N ASN A 74 15.36 4.83 10.76
CA ASN A 74 16.22 3.98 9.95
C ASN A 74 15.90 2.49 10.13
N ASN A 75 16.40 1.65 9.21
CA ASN A 75 16.28 0.19 9.29
C ASN A 75 14.83 -0.31 9.37
N ILE A 76 13.94 0.32 8.62
CA ILE A 76 12.56 -0.14 8.47
C ILE A 76 12.17 -0.34 7.02
N ILE A 77 11.24 -1.26 6.80
CA ILE A 77 10.52 -1.47 5.54
C ILE A 77 9.04 -1.27 5.81
N VAL A 78 8.43 -0.35 5.07
CA VAL A 78 7.02 -0.02 5.18
C VAL A 78 6.27 -0.58 3.97
N SER A 79 5.27 -1.42 4.19
CA SER A 79 4.30 -1.82 3.16
C SER A 79 3.17 -0.82 3.13
N SER A 80 2.99 -0.12 2.02
CA SER A 80 1.94 0.90 1.86
C SER A 80 0.62 0.32 1.37
N GLY A 81 -0.49 0.98 1.66
CA GLY A 81 -1.76 0.76 0.95
C GLY A 81 -1.60 1.05 -0.56
N GLY A 82 -2.38 0.37 -1.41
CA GLY A 82 -2.25 0.51 -2.86
C GLY A 82 -2.51 1.92 -3.42
N GLY A 83 -3.24 2.76 -2.70
CA GLY A 83 -3.51 4.15 -3.12
C GLY A 83 -2.64 5.20 -2.44
N SER A 84 -1.87 4.84 -1.41
CA SER A 84 -1.15 5.80 -0.55
C SER A 84 -0.18 6.68 -1.33
N PHE A 85 0.64 6.07 -2.17
CA PHE A 85 1.66 6.79 -2.95
C PHE A 85 1.06 7.75 -4.00
N CYS A 86 -0.18 7.53 -4.40
CA CYS A 86 -0.88 8.39 -5.35
C CYS A 86 -1.65 9.55 -4.67
N TYR A 87 -1.64 9.60 -3.34
CA TYR A 87 -2.26 10.69 -2.60
C TYR A 87 -1.24 11.83 -2.44
N PRO A 88 -1.52 13.06 -2.91
CA PRO A 88 -0.49 14.11 -3.08
C PRO A 88 0.39 14.35 -1.85
N ASN A 89 -0.22 14.58 -0.69
CA ASN A 89 0.55 14.88 0.53
C ASN A 89 1.41 13.69 0.99
N THR A 90 0.90 12.46 0.82
CA THR A 90 1.64 11.23 1.16
C THR A 90 2.76 10.98 0.15
N HIS A 91 2.51 11.26 -1.13
CA HIS A 91 3.52 11.19 -2.18
C HIS A 91 4.72 12.08 -1.86
N ASP A 92 4.48 13.36 -1.57
CA ASP A 92 5.54 14.34 -1.28
C ASP A 92 6.34 13.94 -0.04
N LEU A 93 5.66 13.46 1.00
CA LEU A 93 6.31 12.96 2.21
C LEU A 93 7.20 11.75 1.92
N ILE A 94 6.70 10.78 1.17
CA ILE A 94 7.45 9.57 0.80
C ILE A 94 8.66 9.95 -0.04
N LYS A 95 8.51 10.75 -1.07
CA LYS A 95 9.62 11.19 -1.94
C LYS A 95 10.70 11.96 -1.19
N LYS A 96 10.34 12.63 -0.12
CA LYS A 96 11.29 13.40 0.70
C LYS A 96 12.10 12.54 1.67
N TYR A 97 11.48 11.53 2.27
CA TYR A 97 12.05 10.84 3.41
C TYR A 97 12.31 9.34 3.21
N PHE A 98 11.70 8.71 2.21
CA PHE A 98 11.77 7.27 1.99
C PHE A 98 12.43 6.95 0.66
N LEU A 99 13.07 5.78 0.59
CA LEU A 99 13.40 5.12 -0.66
C LEU A 99 12.16 4.33 -1.12
N SER A 100 11.53 4.76 -2.19
CA SER A 100 10.32 4.13 -2.71
C SER A 100 10.63 3.04 -3.74
N VAL A 101 10.11 1.84 -3.52
CA VAL A 101 10.30 0.68 -4.40
C VAL A 101 8.95 0.21 -4.92
N TRP A 102 8.75 0.28 -6.22
CA TRP A 102 7.52 -0.18 -6.84
C TRP A 102 7.58 -1.67 -7.19
N LEU A 103 6.62 -2.44 -6.68
CA LEU A 103 6.40 -3.82 -7.11
C LEU A 103 5.45 -3.83 -8.30
N ASP A 104 6.03 -3.83 -9.50
CA ASP A 104 5.30 -3.91 -10.77
C ASP A 104 4.98 -5.36 -11.10
N VAL A 105 3.71 -5.72 -11.01
CA VAL A 105 3.21 -7.08 -11.25
C VAL A 105 2.27 -7.07 -12.45
N ASN A 106 2.37 -8.09 -13.29
CA ASN A 106 1.51 -8.28 -14.45
C ASN A 106 0.01 -8.23 -14.08
N ASP A 107 -0.79 -7.57 -14.92
CA ASP A 107 -2.21 -7.29 -14.69
C ASP A 107 -3.04 -8.57 -14.50
N GLU A 108 -2.77 -9.63 -15.27
CA GLU A 108 -3.49 -10.91 -15.13
C GLU A 108 -3.16 -11.62 -13.81
N ILE A 109 -1.91 -11.54 -13.36
CA ILE A 109 -1.50 -12.08 -12.06
C ILE A 109 -2.22 -11.31 -10.94
N LEU A 110 -2.25 -9.99 -11.02
CA LEU A 110 -2.97 -9.14 -10.07
C LEU A 110 -4.45 -9.47 -10.03
N PHE A 111 -5.09 -9.55 -11.19
CA PHE A 111 -6.51 -9.90 -11.29
C PHE A 111 -6.82 -11.24 -10.61
N ASN A 112 -6.05 -12.29 -10.91
CA ASN A 112 -6.25 -13.63 -10.35
C ASN A 112 -6.07 -13.64 -8.82
N ARG A 113 -5.09 -12.91 -8.30
CA ARG A 113 -4.88 -12.77 -6.84
C ARG A 113 -6.03 -12.01 -6.17
N LEU A 114 -6.50 -10.94 -6.79
CA LEU A 114 -7.58 -10.09 -6.26
C LEU A 114 -8.93 -10.80 -6.31
N LYS A 115 -9.20 -11.59 -7.34
CA LYS A 115 -10.40 -12.44 -7.44
C LYS A 115 -10.50 -13.41 -6.26
N ARG A 116 -9.39 -14.03 -5.85
CA ARG A 116 -9.35 -14.97 -4.71
C ARG A 116 -9.60 -14.28 -3.36
N ASN A 117 -9.22 -13.02 -3.23
CA ASN A 117 -9.27 -12.27 -1.96
C ASN A 117 -10.19 -11.05 -2.01
N GLN A 118 -11.14 -11.02 -2.93
CA GLN A 118 -12.03 -9.88 -3.21
C GLN A 118 -12.77 -9.37 -1.98
N LYS A 119 -13.32 -10.28 -1.15
CA LYS A 119 -14.14 -9.95 0.03
C LYS A 119 -13.39 -9.11 1.07
N LYS A 120 -12.06 -9.21 1.11
CA LYS A 120 -11.21 -8.45 2.06
C LYS A 120 -10.84 -7.05 1.57
N ARG A 121 -11.29 -6.67 0.36
CA ARG A 121 -10.90 -5.42 -0.30
C ARG A 121 -12.10 -4.48 -0.42
N PRO A 122 -12.14 -3.34 0.31
CA PRO A 122 -13.29 -2.43 0.29
C PRO A 122 -13.71 -1.99 -1.11
N LEU A 123 -12.73 -1.66 -1.98
CA LEU A 123 -12.99 -1.19 -3.34
C LEU A 123 -13.47 -2.27 -4.32
N LEU A 124 -13.33 -3.55 -3.96
CA LEU A 124 -13.61 -4.69 -4.85
C LEU A 124 -14.76 -5.58 -4.33
N ASN A 125 -15.19 -5.36 -3.10
CA ASN A 125 -16.18 -6.21 -2.46
C ASN A 125 -17.52 -6.18 -3.20
N GLY A 126 -18.10 -7.36 -3.43
CA GLY A 126 -19.43 -7.51 -4.05
C GLY A 126 -19.48 -7.38 -5.57
N LEU A 127 -18.36 -7.11 -6.25
CA LEU A 127 -18.32 -7.00 -7.71
C LEU A 127 -18.41 -8.38 -8.38
N LYS A 128 -19.14 -8.49 -9.49
CA LYS A 128 -19.12 -9.66 -10.37
C LYS A 128 -17.79 -9.71 -11.14
N GLU A 129 -17.45 -10.86 -11.72
CA GLU A 129 -16.15 -11.07 -12.38
C GLU A 129 -15.81 -10.00 -13.44
N ASN A 130 -16.74 -9.68 -14.33
CA ASN A 130 -16.54 -8.67 -15.36
C ASN A 130 -16.37 -7.26 -14.79
N GLU A 131 -17.13 -6.93 -13.75
CA GLU A 131 -17.03 -5.66 -13.04
C GLU A 131 -15.68 -5.57 -12.28
N LEU A 132 -15.27 -6.67 -11.65
CA LEU A 132 -13.99 -6.78 -10.96
C LEU A 132 -12.83 -6.57 -11.93
N ARG A 133 -12.86 -7.25 -13.09
CA ARG A 133 -11.81 -7.11 -14.12
C ARG A 133 -11.72 -5.68 -14.63
N LYS A 134 -12.85 -5.04 -14.91
CA LYS A 134 -12.91 -3.63 -15.33
C LYS A 134 -12.37 -2.70 -14.24
N LYS A 135 -12.78 -2.91 -12.98
CA LYS A 135 -12.34 -2.10 -11.84
C LYS A 135 -10.84 -2.22 -11.61
N VAL A 136 -10.30 -3.43 -11.63
CA VAL A 136 -8.84 -3.67 -11.47
C VAL A 136 -8.06 -3.00 -12.59
N LYS A 137 -8.49 -3.17 -13.85
CA LYS A 137 -7.84 -2.52 -15.01
C LYS A 137 -7.85 -1.00 -14.90
N ASN A 138 -8.97 -0.41 -14.49
CA ASN A 138 -9.07 1.03 -14.31
C ASN A 138 -8.14 1.52 -13.19
N LEU A 139 -8.11 0.84 -12.04
CA LEU A 139 -7.21 1.20 -10.93
C LEU A 139 -5.74 1.12 -11.32
N ILE A 140 -5.34 0.09 -12.09
CA ILE A 140 -3.98 -0.03 -12.61
C ILE A 140 -3.66 1.15 -13.52
N SER A 141 -4.54 1.45 -14.48
CA SER A 141 -4.37 2.55 -15.43
C SER A 141 -4.24 3.91 -14.73
N GLU A 142 -5.10 4.19 -13.76
CA GLU A 142 -5.08 5.44 -12.99
C GLU A 142 -3.81 5.60 -12.16
N ARG A 143 -3.29 4.50 -11.59
CA ARG A 143 -2.18 4.52 -10.64
C ARG A 143 -0.80 4.34 -11.26
N LYS A 144 -0.71 3.77 -12.45
CA LYS A 144 0.56 3.45 -13.11
C LYS A 144 1.46 4.68 -13.27
N ASN A 145 0.90 5.80 -13.70
CA ASN A 145 1.66 7.05 -13.85
C ASN A 145 2.19 7.58 -12.52
N CYS A 146 1.48 7.31 -11.44
CA CYS A 146 1.92 7.66 -10.10
C CYS A 146 3.07 6.73 -9.66
N TYR A 147 2.89 5.41 -9.78
CA TYR A 147 3.91 4.43 -9.40
C TYR A 147 5.23 4.58 -10.17
N ASN A 148 5.17 5.00 -11.44
CA ASN A 148 6.36 5.29 -12.25
C ASN A 148 7.27 6.39 -11.67
N LYS A 149 6.80 7.16 -10.68
CA LYS A 149 7.59 8.17 -9.98
C LYS A 149 8.38 7.61 -8.80
N ALA A 150 8.31 6.31 -8.55
CA ALA A 150 9.16 5.63 -7.57
C ALA A 150 10.65 5.76 -7.89
N ASP A 151 11.50 5.64 -6.86
CA ASP A 151 12.96 5.71 -7.00
C ASP A 151 13.56 4.48 -7.66
#